data_b2720c63bc597eb1e5182fdff2160465
#
_entry.id   b2720c63bc597eb1e5182fdff2160465
#
_cell.length_a   1.000
_cell.length_b   1.000
_cell.length_c   1.000
_cell.angle_alpha   90.00
_cell.angle_beta   90.00
_cell.angle_gamma   90.00
#
_symmetry.space_group_name_H-M   'P 1'
#
loop_
_entity.id
_entity.type
_entity.pdbx_description
1 polymer ?
#
loop_
_entity_poly.entity_id
_entity_poly.type
_entity_poly.pdbx_seq_one_letter_code
_entity_poly.pdbx_strand_id
1 'polypeptide(L)'
;MIDINLIRNNKELVKENIKKKFQNDKLILVDKIYDLDLKFREFKQKGDTLRSEKNTLSSKIGLLMREGKKEEAESTKKKVSQINDEISLCEKEEESLEHEIKEKMMVIPNIIDSSVP
;
A
#
# COMPACT_ATOMS: atom_id res chain seq x y z
N MET A 1 -9.18 1.01 18.98
CA MET A 1 -9.07 0.96 17.50
C MET A 1 -9.11 -0.49 17.04
N ILE A 2 -9.83 -0.78 15.97
CA ILE A 2 -9.95 -2.13 15.45
C ILE A 2 -8.68 -2.54 14.70
N ASP A 3 -8.36 -3.85 14.74
CA ASP A 3 -7.23 -4.40 14.00
C ASP A 3 -7.58 -4.52 12.52
N ILE A 4 -6.74 -3.95 11.65
CA ILE A 4 -6.95 -4.00 10.21
C ILE A 4 -6.90 -5.43 9.67
N ASN A 5 -6.15 -6.32 10.30
CA ASN A 5 -6.09 -7.73 9.91
C ASN A 5 -7.44 -8.42 9.99
N LEU A 6 -8.29 -8.01 10.92
CA LEU A 6 -9.65 -8.54 11.01
C LEU A 6 -10.50 -8.09 9.84
N ILE A 7 -10.35 -6.85 9.39
CA ILE A 7 -11.05 -6.35 8.22
C ILE A 7 -10.60 -7.10 6.98
N ARG A 8 -9.29 -7.38 6.85
CA ARG A 8 -8.73 -8.12 5.72
C ARG A 8 -9.23 -9.56 5.65
N ASN A 9 -9.28 -10.22 6.79
CA ASN A 9 -9.56 -11.65 6.85
C ASN A 9 -11.03 -11.99 7.17
N ASN A 10 -11.71 -11.14 7.92
CA ASN A 10 -13.06 -11.38 8.42
C ASN A 10 -13.96 -10.16 8.30
N LYS A 11 -14.00 -9.56 7.11
CA LYS A 11 -14.81 -8.36 6.86
C LYS A 11 -16.26 -8.54 7.27
N GLU A 12 -16.86 -9.66 6.95
CA GLU A 12 -18.25 -9.95 7.25
C GLU A 12 -18.51 -10.07 8.76
N LEU A 13 -17.58 -10.68 9.46
CA LEU A 13 -17.67 -10.80 10.93
C LEU A 13 -17.64 -9.42 11.60
N VAL A 14 -16.74 -8.55 11.14
CA VAL A 14 -16.65 -7.17 11.65
C VAL A 14 -17.96 -6.41 11.38
N LYS A 15 -18.51 -6.55 10.18
CA LYS A 15 -19.78 -5.95 9.81
C LYS A 15 -20.93 -6.42 10.71
N GLU A 16 -21.01 -7.71 10.96
CA GLU A 16 -22.04 -8.25 11.84
C GLU A 16 -21.95 -7.69 13.25
N ASN A 17 -20.75 -7.60 13.79
CA ASN A 17 -20.53 -7.02 15.10
C ASN A 17 -20.94 -5.55 15.18
N ILE A 18 -20.64 -4.79 14.15
CA ILE A 18 -21.02 -3.37 14.07
C ILE A 18 -22.53 -3.25 13.96
N LYS A 19 -23.18 -4.10 13.19
CA LYS A 19 -24.64 -4.13 13.04
C LYS A 19 -25.31 -4.41 14.40
N LYS A 20 -24.76 -5.31 15.19
CA LYS A 20 -25.25 -5.63 16.52
C LYS A 20 -25.16 -4.43 17.49
N LYS A 21 -24.21 -3.53 17.23
CA LYS A 21 -24.01 -2.30 18.01
C LYS A 21 -24.85 -1.13 17.50
N PHE A 22 -25.72 -1.36 16.52
CA PHE A 22 -26.60 -0.35 15.93
C PHE A 22 -25.85 0.81 15.24
N GLN A 23 -24.70 0.51 14.66
CA GLN A 23 -23.89 1.50 13.95
C GLN A 23 -23.82 1.18 12.47
N ASN A 24 -24.96 1.20 11.79
CA ASN A 24 -25.06 0.83 10.38
C ASN A 24 -24.21 1.72 9.46
N ASP A 25 -24.05 2.99 9.81
CA ASP A 25 -23.19 3.92 9.06
C ASP A 25 -21.74 3.50 9.07
N LYS A 26 -21.29 2.77 10.09
CA LYS A 26 -19.93 2.27 10.20
C LYS A 26 -19.68 1.08 9.28
N LEU A 27 -20.72 0.40 8.82
CA LEU A 27 -20.57 -0.69 7.85
C LEU A 27 -19.97 -0.19 6.54
N ILE A 28 -20.36 1.00 6.12
CA ILE A 28 -19.81 1.64 4.92
C ILE A 28 -18.32 1.92 5.13
N LEU A 29 -17.93 2.33 6.34
CA LEU A 29 -16.54 2.60 6.67
C LEU A 29 -15.69 1.33 6.60
N VAL A 30 -16.21 0.19 7.05
CA VAL A 30 -15.51 -1.09 6.95
C VAL A 30 -15.21 -1.45 5.51
N ASP A 31 -16.19 -1.29 4.61
CA ASP A 31 -16.01 -1.54 3.18
C ASP A 31 -14.97 -0.58 2.58
N LYS A 32 -15.04 0.69 2.94
CA LYS A 32 -14.07 1.70 2.46
C LYS A 32 -12.66 1.39 2.91
N ILE A 33 -12.48 1.00 4.17
CA ILE A 33 -11.16 0.62 4.71
C ILE A 33 -10.62 -0.59 3.97
N TYR A 34 -11.46 -1.59 3.72
CA TYR A 34 -11.06 -2.78 2.98
C TYR A 34 -10.57 -2.43 1.58
N ASP A 35 -11.31 -1.59 0.85
CA ASP A 35 -10.94 -1.15 -0.50
C ASP A 35 -9.66 -0.31 -0.48
N LEU A 36 -9.52 0.60 0.48
CA LEU A 36 -8.32 1.41 0.64
C LEU A 36 -7.10 0.55 0.96
N ASP A 37 -7.27 -0.46 1.80
CA ASP A 37 -6.20 -1.39 2.14
C ASP A 37 -5.74 -2.20 0.92
N LEU A 38 -6.68 -2.65 0.08
CA LEU A 38 -6.34 -3.33 -1.16
C LEU A 38 -5.49 -2.44 -2.06
N LYS A 39 -5.89 -1.19 -2.23
CA LYS A 39 -5.13 -0.22 -3.02
C LYS A 39 -3.75 0.04 -2.42
N PHE A 40 -3.68 0.21 -1.11
CA PHE A 40 -2.43 0.41 -0.40
C PHE A 40 -1.46 -0.76 -0.66
N ARG A 41 -1.95 -1.98 -0.56
CA ARG A 41 -1.14 -3.19 -0.78
C ARG A 41 -0.69 -3.30 -2.23
N GLU A 42 -1.54 -2.93 -3.18
CA GLU A 42 -1.17 -2.90 -4.61
C GLU A 42 -0.06 -1.90 -4.88
N PHE A 43 -0.17 -0.68 -4.36
CA PHE A 43 0.86 0.34 -4.51
C PHE A 43 2.16 -0.06 -3.82
N LYS A 44 2.07 -0.67 -2.65
CA LYS A 44 3.25 -1.16 -1.94
C LYS A 44 3.98 -2.23 -2.74
N GLN A 45 3.26 -3.18 -3.30
CA GLN A 45 3.83 -4.24 -4.13
C GLN A 45 4.45 -3.65 -5.39
N LYS A 46 3.76 -2.72 -6.05
CA LYS A 46 4.27 -2.03 -7.22
C LYS A 46 5.56 -1.28 -6.90
N GLY A 47 5.58 -0.55 -5.79
CA GLY A 47 6.77 0.15 -5.33
C GLY A 47 7.94 -0.77 -5.07
N ASP A 48 7.72 -1.92 -4.45
CA ASP A 48 8.75 -2.92 -4.19
C ASP A 48 9.31 -3.49 -5.49
N THR A 49 8.44 -3.78 -6.46
CA THR A 49 8.83 -4.26 -7.80
C THR A 49 9.68 -3.20 -8.51
N LEU A 50 9.26 -1.95 -8.46
CA LEU A 50 10.00 -0.83 -9.08
C LEU A 50 11.37 -0.64 -8.44
N ARG A 51 11.48 -0.75 -7.11
CA ARG A 51 12.76 -0.65 -6.40
C ARG A 51 13.69 -1.78 -6.80
N SER A 52 13.18 -2.98 -6.96
CA SER A 52 13.95 -4.14 -7.43
C SER A 52 14.46 -3.92 -8.84
N GLU A 53 13.61 -3.45 -9.75
CA GLU A 53 14.00 -3.11 -11.12
C GLU A 53 15.07 -2.02 -11.15
N LYS A 54 14.91 -0.98 -10.33
CA LYS A 54 15.88 0.10 -10.21
C LYS A 54 17.25 -0.44 -9.80
N ASN A 55 17.29 -1.32 -8.80
CA ASN A 55 18.54 -1.91 -8.33
C ASN A 55 19.22 -2.73 -9.43
N THR A 56 18.44 -3.53 -10.16
CA THR A 56 18.94 -4.33 -11.28
C THR A 56 19.52 -3.43 -12.38
N LEU A 57 18.78 -2.38 -12.75
CA LEU A 57 19.23 -1.45 -13.79
C LEU A 57 20.45 -0.63 -13.35
N SER A 58 20.52 -0.26 -12.08
CA SER A 58 21.69 0.45 -11.53
C SER A 58 22.94 -0.40 -11.62
N SER A 59 22.84 -1.69 -11.31
CA SER A 59 23.96 -2.65 -11.47
C SER A 59 24.36 -2.78 -12.94
N LYS A 60 23.38 -2.82 -13.83
CA LYS A 60 23.60 -2.92 -15.27
C LYS A 60 24.33 -1.69 -15.81
N ILE A 61 24.00 -0.49 -15.32
CA ILE A 61 24.70 0.74 -15.68
C ILE A 61 26.19 0.62 -15.36
N GLY A 62 26.53 0.13 -14.19
CA GLY A 62 27.91 -0.08 -13.77
C GLY A 62 28.67 -0.99 -14.72
N LEU A 63 28.05 -2.10 -15.12
CA LEU A 63 28.64 -3.04 -16.09
C LEU A 63 28.82 -2.40 -17.46
N LEU A 64 27.81 -1.68 -17.97
CA LEU A 64 27.87 -1.01 -19.26
C LEU A 64 28.96 0.06 -19.30
N MET A 65 29.14 0.78 -18.21
CA MET A 65 30.22 1.78 -18.12
C MET A 65 31.59 1.13 -18.16
N ARG A 66 31.77 -0.02 -17.50
CA ARG A 66 33.03 -0.79 -17.56
C ARG A 66 33.33 -1.31 -18.95
N GLU A 67 32.29 -1.70 -19.69
CA GLU A 67 32.45 -2.21 -21.06
C GLU A 67 32.57 -1.11 -22.11
N GLY A 68 32.45 0.15 -21.68
CA GLY A 68 32.56 1.30 -22.59
C GLY A 68 31.29 1.55 -23.40
N LYS A 69 30.17 0.93 -23.05
CA LYS A 69 28.90 1.10 -23.77
C LYS A 69 28.13 2.29 -23.22
N LYS A 70 28.63 3.48 -23.46
CA LYS A 70 28.08 4.72 -22.90
C LYS A 70 26.64 5.00 -23.33
N GLU A 71 26.31 4.74 -24.61
CA GLU A 71 24.97 4.99 -25.13
C GLU A 71 23.92 4.12 -24.43
N GLU A 72 24.22 2.84 -24.25
CA GLU A 72 23.33 1.93 -23.53
C GLU A 72 23.22 2.31 -22.07
N ALA A 73 24.32 2.74 -21.44
CA ALA A 73 24.34 3.23 -20.08
C ALA A 73 23.45 4.46 -19.92
N GLU A 74 23.52 5.41 -20.85
CA GLU A 74 22.67 6.60 -20.85
C GLU A 74 21.20 6.25 -20.98
N SER A 75 20.87 5.35 -21.89
CA SER A 75 19.50 4.85 -22.07
C SER A 75 18.96 4.20 -20.79
N THR A 76 19.80 3.40 -20.14
CA THR A 76 19.45 2.75 -18.87
C THR A 76 19.27 3.76 -17.75
N LYS A 77 20.09 4.81 -17.70
CA LYS A 77 19.95 5.89 -16.72
C LYS A 77 18.60 6.61 -16.85
N LYS A 78 18.15 6.83 -18.09
CA LYS A 78 16.84 7.41 -18.35
C LYS A 78 15.72 6.54 -17.79
N LYS A 79 15.82 5.23 -17.97
CA LYS A 79 14.85 4.27 -17.41
C LYS A 79 14.84 4.33 -15.90
N VAL A 80 16.01 4.38 -15.27
CA VAL A 80 16.13 4.50 -13.80
C VAL A 80 15.47 5.79 -13.31
N SER A 81 15.67 6.90 -14.03
CA SER A 81 15.04 8.18 -13.68
C SER A 81 13.51 8.08 -13.71
N GLN A 82 12.96 7.46 -14.75
CA GLN A 82 11.52 7.24 -14.87
C GLN A 82 11.00 6.35 -13.73
N ILE A 83 11.73 5.30 -13.41
CA ILE A 83 11.36 4.40 -12.30
C ILE A 83 11.39 5.15 -10.98
N ASN A 84 12.36 6.02 -10.74
CA ASN A 84 12.42 6.86 -9.56
C ASN A 84 11.19 7.74 -9.42
N ASP A 85 10.73 8.34 -10.51
CA ASP A 85 9.51 9.16 -10.51
C ASP A 85 8.28 8.32 -10.18
N GLU A 86 8.18 7.12 -10.74
CA GLU A 86 7.09 6.19 -10.44
C GLU A 86 7.12 5.73 -8.99
N ILE A 87 8.31 5.45 -8.43
CA ILE A 87 8.46 5.09 -7.02
C ILE A 87 7.96 6.23 -6.13
N SER A 88 8.34 7.47 -6.44
CA SER A 88 7.88 8.64 -5.68
C SER A 88 6.37 8.78 -5.69
N LEU A 89 5.73 8.55 -6.84
CA LEU A 89 4.28 8.57 -6.96
C LEU A 89 3.64 7.47 -6.13
N CYS A 90 4.19 6.24 -6.16
CA CYS A 90 3.71 5.13 -5.36
C CYS A 90 3.84 5.43 -3.86
N GLU A 91 4.94 6.01 -3.44
CA GLU A 91 5.16 6.38 -2.04
C GLU A 91 4.16 7.42 -1.56
N LYS A 92 3.85 8.42 -2.38
CA LYS A 92 2.85 9.43 -2.07
C LYS A 92 1.46 8.81 -1.93
N GLU A 93 1.10 7.90 -2.83
CA GLU A 93 -0.18 7.21 -2.78
C GLU A 93 -0.27 6.29 -1.55
N GLU A 94 0.81 5.57 -1.23
CA GLU A 94 0.88 4.73 -0.03
C GLU A 94 0.66 5.57 1.23
N GLU A 95 1.33 6.71 1.33
CA GLU A 95 1.21 7.60 2.49
C GLU A 95 -0.20 8.16 2.62
N SER A 96 -0.79 8.61 1.53
CA SER A 96 -2.15 9.14 1.50
C SER A 96 -3.17 8.08 1.91
N LEU A 97 -3.05 6.88 1.35
CA LEU A 97 -3.95 5.76 1.67
C LEU A 97 -3.80 5.31 3.12
N GLU A 98 -2.57 5.25 3.62
CA GLU A 98 -2.31 4.90 5.00
C GLU A 98 -2.97 5.89 5.96
N HIS A 99 -2.86 7.18 5.65
CA HIS A 99 -3.47 8.23 6.45
C HIS A 99 -4.99 8.12 6.46
N GLU A 100 -5.61 7.91 5.30
CA GLU A 100 -7.06 7.71 5.20
C GLU A 100 -7.53 6.48 5.96
N ILE A 101 -6.79 5.38 5.85
CA ILE A 101 -7.11 4.14 6.58
C ILE A 101 -7.09 4.41 8.09
N LYS A 102 -6.06 5.06 8.58
CA LYS A 102 -5.93 5.38 10.01
C LYS A 102 -7.07 6.27 10.50
N GLU A 103 -7.41 7.30 9.75
CA GLU A 103 -8.52 8.19 10.09
C GLU A 103 -9.83 7.43 10.21
N LYS A 104 -10.12 6.56 9.24
CA LYS A 104 -11.35 5.79 9.22
C LYS A 104 -11.39 4.73 10.33
N MET A 105 -10.26 4.11 10.63
CA MET A 105 -10.16 3.12 11.69
C MET A 105 -10.38 3.72 13.08
N MET A 106 -10.03 4.97 13.27
CA MET A 106 -10.26 5.67 14.54
C MET A 106 -11.74 5.89 14.82
N VAL A 107 -12.57 5.92 13.79
CA VAL A 107 -14.02 6.13 13.89
C VAL A 107 -14.77 4.82 14.19
N ILE A 108 -14.23 3.67 13.75
CA ILE A 108 -14.85 2.37 13.98
C ILE A 108 -14.69 1.97 15.45
N PRO A 109 -15.78 1.58 16.12
CA PRO A 109 -15.69 1.14 17.51
C PRO A 109 -14.86 -0.14 17.62
N ASN A 110 -14.08 -0.23 18.70
CA ASN A 110 -13.25 -1.40 18.96
C ASN A 110 -14.08 -2.51 19.59
N ILE A 111 -14.84 -3.21 18.74
CA ILE A 111 -15.76 -4.25 19.19
C ILE A 111 -15.05 -5.57 19.52
N ILE A 112 -13.81 -5.70 19.09
CA ILE A 112 -13.06 -6.95 19.25
C ILE A 112 -12.59 -7.11 20.69
N ASP A 113 -12.10 -6.05 21.29
CA ASP A 113 -11.63 -6.09 22.68
C ASP A 113 -12.72 -6.47 23.66
N SER A 114 -13.94 -6.05 23.39
CA SER A 114 -15.08 -6.38 24.26
C SER A 114 -15.53 -7.83 24.08
N SER A 115 -15.23 -8.45 22.96
CA SER A 115 -15.59 -9.83 22.66
C SER A 115 -14.50 -10.82 23.03
N VAL A 116 -13.30 -10.35 23.31
CA VAL A 116 -12.17 -11.20 23.72
C VAL A 116 -11.95 -10.98 25.21
N PRO A 117 -12.42 -11.89 26.02
CA PRO A 117 -12.23 -11.79 27.47
C PRO A 117 -10.78 -12.02 27.87
#